data_f2d61834810afeeff6e58e5d2ce9305d
#
_entry.id   f2d61834810afeeff6e58e5d2ce9305d
#
_cell.length_a   1.000
_cell.length_b   1.000
_cell.length_c   1.000
_cell.angle_alpha   90.00
_cell.angle_beta   90.00
_cell.angle_gamma   90.00
#
_symmetry.space_group_name_H-M   'P 1'
#
loop_
_entity.id
_entity.type
_entity.pdbx_description
1 polymer ?
#
loop_
_entity_poly.entity_id
_entity_poly.type
_entity_poly.pdbx_seq_one_letter_code
_entity_poly.pdbx_strand_id
1 'polypeptide(L)'
;MTLRDVRGLALSGANPAALEAYERAMAELQCYRGDPVSAVDAALAAAPDFTMAHALRAWLHLLGTEPEGLPVAREALAAAEALPAKARERGHLAAIGHLAEGRWHAAGRVLEDVAIEHPRDALALLAGHQIDFFTGHSRMLRDRIARAMPAWDAGVPGFHSVLGMHAFGLEETGDYARAEAVGRRGVELEPRDGWSQHAVAHVMEMQSRQQEGIAWMRGNDAWAGDSFFQVHNWWHLALYHLELGDIGAVLALYDGEMGAGRSGVVLDMVDASALLWRLFLRGVDVGDRWEAVAAAWTPIATAGAYAFNDAHAVMAFVGSGRLASARAVIAAQEAAVAAPGDNAGFTAEVGLAVSRGLLAFGEGDHARVVAELRGVRSIAHRFGGSHAQRDVIDLTLIEAALRSGDGALAAALVAERADRRHESPLSQLLVRRVAALAVAA
;
A
#
# COMPACT_ATOMS: atom_id res chain seq x y z
N MET A 1 -3.73 10.84 -39.21
CA MET A 1 -4.74 11.20 -38.20
C MET A 1 -4.19 10.78 -36.85
N THR A 2 -4.16 11.63 -35.84
CA THR A 2 -3.68 11.28 -34.52
C THR A 2 -4.71 10.37 -33.86
N LEU A 3 -4.31 9.15 -33.44
CA LEU A 3 -5.15 8.25 -32.68
C LEU A 3 -5.45 8.83 -31.29
N ARG A 4 -6.58 8.44 -30.72
CA ARG A 4 -7.00 8.78 -29.36
C ARG A 4 -7.36 7.51 -28.61
N ASP A 5 -7.13 7.52 -27.30
CA ASP A 5 -7.62 6.46 -26.42
C ASP A 5 -9.16 6.51 -26.26
N VAL A 6 -9.71 5.52 -25.57
CA VAL A 6 -11.18 5.43 -25.31
C VAL A 6 -11.72 6.59 -24.47
N ARG A 7 -10.86 7.38 -23.81
CA ARG A 7 -11.18 8.59 -23.03
C ARG A 7 -10.99 9.89 -23.82
N GLY A 8 -10.62 9.76 -25.10
CA GLY A 8 -10.46 10.88 -26.04
C GLY A 8 -9.10 11.57 -25.99
N LEU A 9 -8.11 11.03 -25.27
CA LEU A 9 -6.77 11.60 -25.16
C LEU A 9 -5.91 11.22 -26.37
N ALA A 10 -5.21 12.19 -26.92
CA ALA A 10 -4.39 11.99 -28.11
C ALA A 10 -3.09 11.21 -27.77
N LEU A 11 -2.72 10.28 -28.65
CA LEU A 11 -1.58 9.38 -28.49
C LEU A 11 -0.56 9.58 -29.60
N SER A 12 0.74 9.59 -29.25
CA SER A 12 1.86 9.67 -30.17
C SER A 12 2.41 8.29 -30.49
N GLY A 13 2.69 8.01 -31.76
CA GLY A 13 3.33 6.76 -32.20
C GLY A 13 2.42 5.52 -32.24
N ALA A 14 1.19 5.59 -31.76
CA ALA A 14 0.27 4.46 -31.74
C ALA A 14 -0.25 4.08 -33.14
N ASN A 15 -0.48 2.78 -33.34
CA ASN A 15 -1.31 2.23 -34.41
C ASN A 15 -2.54 1.49 -33.81
N PRO A 16 -3.52 1.07 -34.62
CA PRO A 16 -4.74 0.45 -34.07
C PRO A 16 -4.49 -0.80 -33.23
N ALA A 17 -3.57 -1.69 -33.64
CA ALA A 17 -3.27 -2.90 -32.89
C ALA A 17 -2.56 -2.60 -31.55
N ALA A 18 -1.63 -1.65 -31.54
CA ALA A 18 -0.96 -1.21 -30.33
C ALA A 18 -1.95 -0.50 -29.37
N LEU A 19 -2.90 0.28 -29.91
CA LEU A 19 -3.94 0.92 -29.11
C LEU A 19 -4.82 -0.10 -28.41
N GLU A 20 -5.25 -1.18 -29.08
CA GLU A 20 -6.04 -2.25 -28.50
C GLU A 20 -5.30 -2.94 -27.33
N ALA A 21 -4.02 -3.25 -27.51
CA ALA A 21 -3.19 -3.84 -26.47
C ALA A 21 -2.96 -2.89 -25.28
N TYR A 22 -2.75 -1.60 -25.55
CA TYR A 22 -2.61 -0.57 -24.51
C TYR A 22 -3.89 -0.40 -23.70
N GLU A 23 -5.07 -0.36 -24.35
CA GLU A 23 -6.35 -0.24 -23.64
C GLU A 23 -6.64 -1.48 -22.78
N ARG A 24 -6.23 -2.67 -23.23
CA ARG A 24 -6.27 -3.88 -22.41
C ARG A 24 -5.37 -3.74 -21.19
N ALA A 25 -4.12 -3.32 -21.34
CA ALA A 25 -3.21 -3.10 -20.22
C ALA A 25 -3.78 -2.09 -19.21
N MET A 26 -4.39 -1.01 -19.71
CA MET A 26 -5.04 0.00 -18.87
C MET A 26 -6.26 -0.56 -18.12
N ALA A 27 -7.10 -1.37 -18.76
CA ALA A 27 -8.25 -1.98 -18.12
C ALA A 27 -7.85 -3.01 -17.05
N GLU A 28 -6.81 -3.81 -17.33
CA GLU A 28 -6.22 -4.76 -16.39
C GLU A 28 -5.64 -4.03 -15.16
N LEU A 29 -4.86 -2.97 -15.38
CA LEU A 29 -4.29 -2.15 -14.31
C LEU A 29 -5.38 -1.50 -13.44
N GLN A 30 -6.44 -0.97 -14.03
CA GLN A 30 -7.53 -0.32 -13.31
C GLN A 30 -8.34 -1.28 -12.42
N CYS A 31 -8.33 -2.57 -12.70
CA CYS A 31 -8.93 -3.63 -11.88
C CYS A 31 -7.91 -4.40 -11.03
N TYR A 32 -6.60 -4.08 -11.14
CA TYR A 32 -5.52 -4.80 -10.49
C TYR A 32 -5.52 -6.31 -10.80
N ARG A 33 -5.72 -6.68 -12.06
CA ARG A 33 -5.82 -8.08 -12.49
C ARG A 33 -5.17 -8.33 -13.84
N GLY A 34 -5.04 -9.62 -14.22
CA GLY A 34 -4.41 -10.02 -15.48
C GLY A 34 -2.91 -9.79 -15.48
N ASP A 35 -2.38 -9.53 -16.67
CA ASP A 35 -0.95 -9.24 -16.88
C ASP A 35 -0.78 -7.97 -17.73
N PRO A 36 -0.92 -6.79 -17.10
CA PRO A 36 -0.78 -5.51 -17.80
C PRO A 36 0.63 -5.29 -18.37
N VAL A 37 1.67 -5.96 -17.83
CA VAL A 37 3.03 -5.91 -18.37
C VAL A 37 3.11 -6.62 -19.72
N SER A 38 2.63 -7.85 -19.83
CA SER A 38 2.55 -8.55 -21.12
C SER A 38 1.67 -7.81 -22.13
N ALA A 39 0.59 -7.18 -21.67
CA ALA A 39 -0.29 -6.42 -22.56
C ALA A 39 0.39 -5.16 -23.10
N VAL A 40 1.13 -4.41 -22.28
CA VAL A 40 1.88 -3.23 -22.75
C VAL A 40 3.08 -3.61 -23.63
N ASP A 41 3.75 -4.74 -23.35
CA ASP A 41 4.82 -5.25 -24.19
C ASP A 41 4.29 -5.64 -25.57
N ALA A 42 3.08 -6.21 -25.67
CA ALA A 42 2.42 -6.45 -26.95
C ALA A 42 2.09 -5.13 -27.70
N ALA A 43 1.72 -4.06 -26.98
CA ALA A 43 1.53 -2.75 -27.60
C ALA A 43 2.83 -2.20 -28.18
N LEU A 44 3.96 -2.33 -27.47
CA LEU A 44 5.29 -1.91 -27.92
C LEU A 44 5.81 -2.76 -29.06
N ALA A 45 5.53 -4.07 -29.07
CA ALA A 45 5.86 -4.94 -30.20
C ALA A 45 5.11 -4.54 -31.49
N ALA A 46 3.85 -4.09 -31.37
CA ALA A 46 3.04 -3.62 -32.48
C ALA A 46 3.42 -2.22 -32.94
N ALA A 47 3.84 -1.32 -32.03
CA ALA A 47 4.27 0.04 -32.33
C ALA A 47 5.40 0.47 -31.36
N PRO A 48 6.67 0.23 -31.75
CA PRO A 48 7.82 0.61 -30.89
C PRO A 48 7.92 2.11 -30.59
N ASP A 49 7.33 2.96 -31.43
CA ASP A 49 7.32 4.42 -31.28
C ASP A 49 6.13 4.94 -30.41
N PHE A 50 5.38 4.06 -29.75
CA PHE A 50 4.22 4.43 -28.95
C PHE A 50 4.63 4.97 -27.59
N THR A 51 4.75 6.29 -27.46
CA THR A 51 5.26 6.99 -26.27
C THR A 51 4.51 6.62 -24.99
N MET A 52 3.16 6.57 -25.03
CA MET A 52 2.39 6.24 -23.81
C MET A 52 2.47 4.78 -23.41
N ALA A 53 2.79 3.85 -24.33
CA ALA A 53 3.04 2.46 -23.96
C ALA A 53 4.36 2.33 -23.19
N HIS A 54 5.41 3.03 -23.61
CA HIS A 54 6.64 3.11 -22.81
C HIS A 54 6.40 3.75 -21.43
N ALA A 55 5.62 4.83 -21.36
CA ALA A 55 5.26 5.45 -20.09
C ALA A 55 4.48 4.48 -19.18
N LEU A 56 3.50 3.75 -19.71
CA LEU A 56 2.75 2.75 -18.94
C LEU A 56 3.67 1.63 -18.44
N ARG A 57 4.57 1.12 -19.30
CA ARG A 57 5.56 0.12 -18.90
C ARG A 57 6.43 0.60 -17.74
N ALA A 58 6.91 1.84 -17.80
CA ALA A 58 7.69 2.43 -16.71
C ALA A 58 6.89 2.53 -15.40
N TRP A 59 5.64 2.97 -15.48
CA TRP A 59 4.76 3.05 -14.29
C TRP A 59 4.50 1.69 -13.66
N LEU A 60 4.21 0.65 -14.45
CA LEU A 60 4.00 -0.71 -13.96
C LEU A 60 5.20 -1.24 -13.15
N HIS A 61 6.42 -0.89 -13.55
CA HIS A 61 7.65 -1.31 -12.87
C HIS A 61 8.06 -0.40 -11.69
N LEU A 62 7.54 0.83 -11.59
CA LEU A 62 7.88 1.73 -10.48
C LEU A 62 6.88 1.64 -9.32
N LEU A 63 5.60 1.41 -9.62
CA LEU A 63 4.53 1.48 -8.61
C LEU A 63 4.48 0.24 -7.71
N GLY A 64 5.15 -0.86 -8.06
CA GLY A 64 5.32 -2.03 -7.20
C GLY A 64 6.32 -1.83 -6.06
N THR A 65 7.18 -0.81 -6.18
CA THR A 65 8.29 -0.52 -5.24
C THR A 65 9.40 -1.59 -5.17
N GLU A 66 9.42 -2.55 -6.10
CA GLU A 66 10.49 -3.51 -6.25
C GLU A 66 11.77 -2.83 -6.78
N PRO A 67 12.95 -3.05 -6.16
CA PRO A 67 14.21 -2.48 -6.65
C PRO A 67 14.55 -2.89 -8.08
N GLU A 68 14.18 -4.09 -8.49
CA GLU A 68 14.41 -4.65 -9.83
C GLU A 68 13.59 -3.94 -10.92
N GLY A 69 12.49 -3.28 -10.57
CA GLY A 69 11.68 -2.50 -11.50
C GLY A 69 12.36 -1.24 -12.01
N LEU A 70 13.27 -0.66 -11.21
CA LEU A 70 13.91 0.62 -11.51
C LEU A 70 14.75 0.60 -12.80
N PRO A 71 15.61 -0.39 -13.08
CA PRO A 71 16.32 -0.49 -14.36
C PRO A 71 15.39 -0.57 -15.56
N VAL A 72 14.32 -1.35 -15.46
CA VAL A 72 13.33 -1.53 -16.55
C VAL A 72 12.58 -0.22 -16.82
N ALA A 73 12.20 0.50 -15.78
CA ALA A 73 11.53 1.80 -15.91
C ALA A 73 12.45 2.84 -16.54
N ARG A 74 13.74 2.87 -16.19
CA ARG A 74 14.73 3.77 -16.79
C ARG A 74 14.96 3.47 -18.28
N GLU A 75 14.99 2.20 -18.66
CA GLU A 75 15.08 1.78 -20.06
C GLU A 75 13.86 2.28 -20.86
N ALA A 76 12.66 2.04 -20.33
CA ALA A 76 11.41 2.48 -20.96
C ALA A 76 11.32 4.02 -21.06
N LEU A 77 11.76 4.75 -20.03
CA LEU A 77 11.84 6.20 -20.04
C LEU A 77 12.80 6.70 -21.14
N ALA A 78 14.02 6.16 -21.20
CA ALA A 78 15.02 6.56 -22.19
C ALA A 78 14.52 6.31 -23.64
N ALA A 79 13.84 5.19 -23.86
CA ALA A 79 13.19 4.91 -25.14
C ALA A 79 12.13 5.95 -25.48
N ALA A 80 11.25 6.29 -24.53
CA ALA A 80 10.17 7.26 -24.74
C ALA A 80 10.67 8.70 -24.95
N GLU A 81 11.75 9.11 -24.27
CA GLU A 81 12.35 10.45 -24.39
C GLU A 81 12.92 10.72 -25.80
N ALA A 82 13.33 9.66 -26.51
CA ALA A 82 13.79 9.76 -27.90
C ALA A 82 12.64 9.92 -28.91
N LEU A 83 11.38 9.78 -28.48
CA LEU A 83 10.20 9.79 -29.36
C LEU A 83 9.45 11.11 -29.34
N PRO A 84 8.68 11.43 -30.41
CA PRO A 84 7.76 12.55 -30.39
C PRO A 84 6.71 12.41 -29.28
N ALA A 85 6.59 13.43 -28.42
CA ALA A 85 5.65 13.45 -27.32
C ALA A 85 4.85 14.75 -27.27
N LYS A 86 3.55 14.66 -26.92
CA LYS A 86 2.69 15.81 -26.62
C LYS A 86 2.93 16.34 -25.20
N ALA A 87 2.39 17.49 -24.85
CA ALA A 87 2.55 18.09 -23.51
C ALA A 87 2.17 17.13 -22.39
N ARG A 88 0.99 16.47 -22.49
CA ARG A 88 0.51 15.46 -21.55
C ARG A 88 1.49 14.29 -21.39
N GLU A 89 1.96 13.74 -22.53
CA GLU A 89 2.89 12.61 -22.55
C GLU A 89 4.24 13.01 -21.94
N ARG A 90 4.76 14.21 -22.25
CA ARG A 90 5.96 14.75 -21.59
C ARG A 90 5.80 14.93 -20.08
N GLY A 91 4.58 15.26 -19.62
CA GLY A 91 4.26 15.29 -18.20
C GLY A 91 4.46 13.94 -17.53
N HIS A 92 3.97 12.84 -18.15
CA HIS A 92 4.24 11.48 -17.66
C HIS A 92 5.72 11.15 -17.64
N LEU A 93 6.46 11.45 -18.72
CA LEU A 93 7.90 11.16 -18.78
C LEU A 93 8.68 11.94 -17.72
N ALA A 94 8.35 13.21 -17.50
CA ALA A 94 8.97 14.01 -16.45
C ALA A 94 8.68 13.44 -15.04
N ALA A 95 7.44 13.02 -14.78
CA ALA A 95 7.07 12.39 -13.51
C ALA A 95 7.78 11.05 -13.28
N ILE A 96 7.87 10.20 -14.31
CA ILE A 96 8.64 8.95 -14.29
C ILE A 96 10.12 9.24 -13.99
N GLY A 97 10.72 10.23 -14.65
CA GLY A 97 12.09 10.65 -14.41
C GLY A 97 12.33 11.09 -12.95
N HIS A 98 11.41 11.89 -12.40
CA HIS A 98 11.47 12.24 -10.97
C HIS A 98 11.39 11.02 -10.06
N LEU A 99 10.43 10.12 -10.29
CA LEU A 99 10.27 8.94 -9.45
C LEU A 99 11.49 8.01 -9.55
N ALA A 100 12.03 7.80 -10.76
CA ALA A 100 13.22 6.98 -11.00
C ALA A 100 14.50 7.55 -10.35
N GLU A 101 14.50 8.84 -10.02
CA GLU A 101 15.56 9.51 -9.24
C GLU A 101 15.24 9.60 -7.74
N GLY A 102 14.16 8.96 -7.28
CA GLY A 102 13.74 8.98 -5.88
C GLY A 102 13.04 10.28 -5.43
N ARG A 103 12.66 11.15 -6.35
CA ARG A 103 11.94 12.41 -6.06
C ARG A 103 10.42 12.20 -6.16
N TRP A 104 9.87 11.50 -5.20
CA TRP A 104 8.46 11.07 -5.15
C TRP A 104 7.48 12.25 -5.11
N HIS A 105 7.77 13.25 -4.26
CA HIS A 105 6.93 14.45 -4.15
C HIS A 105 6.93 15.27 -5.45
N ALA A 106 8.06 15.36 -6.15
CA ALA A 106 8.14 16.03 -7.42
C ALA A 106 7.34 15.29 -8.51
N ALA A 107 7.43 13.95 -8.55
CA ALA A 107 6.62 13.13 -9.46
C ALA A 107 5.12 13.32 -9.22
N GLY A 108 4.68 13.28 -7.96
CA GLY A 108 3.28 13.51 -7.58
C GLY A 108 2.76 14.89 -7.99
N ARG A 109 3.60 15.92 -7.89
CA ARG A 109 3.25 17.28 -8.32
C ARG A 109 3.10 17.41 -9.83
N VAL A 110 4.02 16.83 -10.60
CA VAL A 110 3.90 16.85 -12.07
C VAL A 110 2.62 16.12 -12.52
N LEU A 111 2.30 14.97 -11.89
CA LEU A 111 1.05 14.26 -12.19
C LEU A 111 -0.20 15.03 -11.73
N GLU A 112 -0.09 15.87 -10.71
CA GLU A 112 -1.15 16.79 -10.30
C GLU A 112 -1.47 17.77 -11.43
N ASP A 113 -0.44 18.41 -12.02
CA ASP A 113 -0.60 19.35 -13.13
C ASP A 113 -1.19 18.64 -14.37
N VAL A 114 -0.69 17.43 -14.70
CA VAL A 114 -1.25 16.61 -15.80
C VAL A 114 -2.73 16.30 -15.57
N ALA A 115 -3.12 15.93 -14.36
CA ALA A 115 -4.51 15.58 -14.03
C ALA A 115 -5.44 16.82 -14.02
N ILE A 116 -4.92 18.00 -13.69
CA ILE A 116 -5.69 19.26 -13.77
C ILE A 116 -5.97 19.63 -15.23
N GLU A 117 -4.95 19.57 -16.09
CA GLU A 117 -5.09 19.90 -17.51
C GLU A 117 -5.85 18.81 -18.30
N HIS A 118 -5.71 17.56 -17.87
CA HIS A 118 -6.27 16.38 -18.52
C HIS A 118 -7.04 15.50 -17.52
N PRO A 119 -8.20 15.93 -17.00
CA PRO A 119 -8.89 15.24 -15.89
C PRO A 119 -9.38 13.83 -16.24
N ARG A 120 -9.40 13.44 -17.52
CA ARG A 120 -9.68 12.07 -17.98
C ARG A 120 -8.44 11.20 -18.17
N ASP A 121 -7.27 11.68 -17.76
CA ASP A 121 -6.05 10.88 -17.79
C ASP A 121 -6.03 9.89 -16.61
N ALA A 122 -6.61 8.70 -16.85
CA ALA A 122 -6.73 7.65 -15.84
C ALA A 122 -5.36 7.20 -15.30
N LEU A 123 -4.33 7.18 -16.14
CA LEU A 123 -2.98 6.78 -15.73
C LEU A 123 -2.33 7.84 -14.82
N ALA A 124 -2.51 9.13 -15.11
CA ALA A 124 -2.02 10.21 -14.25
C ALA A 124 -2.73 10.21 -12.89
N LEU A 125 -4.06 9.94 -12.87
CA LEU A 125 -4.82 9.82 -11.65
C LEU A 125 -4.34 8.63 -10.81
N LEU A 126 -4.18 7.44 -11.41
CA LEU A 126 -3.77 6.23 -10.73
C LEU A 126 -2.34 6.34 -10.19
N ALA A 127 -1.37 6.71 -11.05
CA ALA A 127 0.01 6.85 -10.62
C ALA A 127 0.18 7.94 -9.56
N GLY A 128 -0.50 9.09 -9.72
CA GLY A 128 -0.50 10.15 -8.73
C GLY A 128 -1.13 9.73 -7.39
N HIS A 129 -2.22 8.98 -7.43
CA HIS A 129 -2.88 8.44 -6.24
C HIS A 129 -1.98 7.45 -5.48
N GLN A 130 -1.29 6.54 -6.19
CA GLN A 130 -0.32 5.64 -5.57
C GLN A 130 0.86 6.39 -4.94
N ILE A 131 1.40 7.41 -5.61
CA ILE A 131 2.47 8.25 -5.04
C ILE A 131 1.98 9.00 -3.80
N ASP A 132 0.76 9.57 -3.81
CA ASP A 132 0.18 10.23 -2.64
C ASP A 132 0.03 9.25 -1.46
N PHE A 133 -0.31 7.97 -1.74
CA PHE A 133 -0.34 6.90 -0.75
C PHE A 133 1.06 6.59 -0.19
N PHE A 134 2.06 6.37 -1.03
CA PHE A 134 3.42 6.04 -0.62
C PHE A 134 4.11 7.19 0.14
N THR A 135 3.70 8.42 -0.07
CA THR A 135 4.22 9.60 0.63
C THR A 135 3.36 10.06 1.81
N GLY A 136 2.26 9.35 2.10
CA GLY A 136 1.37 9.62 3.22
C GLY A 136 0.54 10.89 3.08
N HIS A 137 0.30 11.35 1.87
CA HIS A 137 -0.48 12.55 1.58
C HIS A 137 -1.99 12.26 1.53
N SER A 138 -2.61 11.86 2.65
CA SER A 138 -4.03 11.47 2.73
C SER A 138 -4.97 12.52 2.14
N ARG A 139 -4.69 13.81 2.36
CA ARG A 139 -5.48 14.89 1.73
C ARG A 139 -5.43 14.82 0.20
N MET A 140 -4.27 14.53 -0.38
CA MET A 140 -4.09 14.47 -1.83
C MET A 140 -4.73 13.22 -2.43
N LEU A 141 -4.79 12.11 -1.71
CA LEU A 141 -5.57 10.92 -2.12
C LEU A 141 -7.01 11.29 -2.45
N ARG A 142 -7.64 12.16 -1.65
CA ARG A 142 -8.99 12.66 -1.88
C ARG A 142 -9.04 13.77 -2.94
N ASP A 143 -8.24 14.82 -2.76
CA ASP A 143 -8.39 16.08 -3.50
C ASP A 143 -7.97 15.95 -4.98
N ARG A 144 -6.97 15.11 -5.29
CA ARG A 144 -6.58 14.77 -6.66
C ARG A 144 -7.76 14.22 -7.46
N ILE A 145 -8.45 13.27 -6.87
CA ILE A 145 -9.59 12.62 -7.53
C ILE A 145 -10.82 13.52 -7.52
N ALA A 146 -11.10 14.22 -6.42
CA ALA A 146 -12.23 15.16 -6.34
C ALA A 146 -12.18 16.23 -7.43
N ARG A 147 -11.00 16.73 -7.78
CA ARG A 147 -10.81 17.71 -8.88
C ARG A 147 -11.14 17.13 -10.25
N ALA A 148 -10.84 15.86 -10.47
CA ALA A 148 -11.10 15.20 -11.75
C ALA A 148 -12.56 14.76 -11.92
N MET A 149 -13.28 14.47 -10.81
CA MET A 149 -14.66 13.92 -10.81
C MET A 149 -15.65 14.63 -11.75
N PRO A 150 -15.65 15.97 -11.89
CA PRO A 150 -16.59 16.63 -12.81
C PRO A 150 -16.46 16.23 -14.28
N ALA A 151 -15.33 15.63 -14.67
CA ALA A 151 -15.10 15.14 -16.04
C ALA A 151 -15.47 13.66 -16.25
N TRP A 152 -15.93 12.96 -15.19
CA TRP A 152 -16.20 11.55 -15.21
C TRP A 152 -17.67 11.23 -14.93
N ASP A 153 -18.20 10.26 -15.64
CA ASP A 153 -19.52 9.67 -15.43
C ASP A 153 -19.52 8.20 -15.90
N ALA A 154 -20.64 7.50 -15.73
CA ALA A 154 -20.76 6.08 -16.05
C ALA A 154 -20.55 5.75 -17.54
N GLY A 155 -20.57 6.72 -18.43
CA GLY A 155 -20.27 6.56 -19.85
C GLY A 155 -18.77 6.63 -20.18
N VAL A 156 -17.93 7.03 -19.23
CA VAL A 156 -16.47 7.13 -19.43
C VAL A 156 -15.80 5.82 -18.99
N PRO A 157 -15.08 5.12 -19.88
CA PRO A 157 -14.41 3.86 -19.54
C PRO A 157 -13.41 4.03 -18.38
N GLY A 158 -13.50 3.14 -17.38
CA GLY A 158 -12.65 3.18 -16.18
C GLY A 158 -13.19 4.05 -15.04
N PHE A 159 -14.43 4.55 -15.12
CA PHE A 159 -15.02 5.37 -14.05
C PHE A 159 -15.09 4.64 -12.70
N HIS A 160 -15.29 3.31 -12.69
CA HIS A 160 -15.24 2.50 -11.47
C HIS A 160 -13.94 2.71 -10.69
N SER A 161 -12.79 2.65 -11.37
CA SER A 161 -11.48 2.83 -10.76
C SER A 161 -11.31 4.25 -10.15
N VAL A 162 -11.85 5.28 -10.81
CA VAL A 162 -11.84 6.65 -10.25
C VAL A 162 -12.72 6.74 -9.01
N LEU A 163 -13.85 6.05 -8.98
CA LEU A 163 -14.70 5.94 -7.78
C LEU A 163 -13.95 5.21 -6.64
N GLY A 164 -13.25 4.13 -6.94
CA GLY A 164 -12.44 3.40 -5.95
C GLY A 164 -11.34 4.28 -5.33
N MET A 165 -10.60 5.01 -6.16
CA MET A 165 -9.59 5.96 -5.69
C MET A 165 -10.20 7.09 -4.85
N HIS A 166 -11.37 7.62 -5.25
CA HIS A 166 -12.07 8.64 -4.47
C HIS A 166 -12.56 8.11 -3.14
N ALA A 167 -13.12 6.88 -3.13
CA ALA A 167 -13.57 6.22 -1.91
C ALA A 167 -12.43 6.03 -0.90
N PHE A 168 -11.27 5.57 -1.36
CA PHE A 168 -10.10 5.42 -0.51
C PHE A 168 -9.60 6.76 0.04
N GLY A 169 -9.55 7.81 -0.78
CA GLY A 169 -9.17 9.15 -0.32
C GLY A 169 -10.16 9.77 0.68
N LEU A 170 -11.45 9.48 0.53
CA LEU A 170 -12.49 9.88 1.51
C LEU A 170 -12.33 9.12 2.83
N GLU A 171 -12.03 7.82 2.77
CA GLU A 171 -11.78 6.98 3.94
C GLU A 171 -10.56 7.47 4.72
N GLU A 172 -9.39 7.65 4.07
CA GLU A 172 -8.15 8.13 4.69
C GLU A 172 -8.27 9.59 5.23
N THR A 173 -9.35 10.30 4.91
CA THR A 173 -9.69 11.62 5.46
C THR A 173 -10.89 11.62 6.40
N GLY A 174 -11.42 10.43 6.76
CA GLY A 174 -12.45 10.24 7.78
C GLY A 174 -13.90 10.46 7.32
N ASP A 175 -14.16 10.63 6.02
CA ASP A 175 -15.53 10.75 5.47
C ASP A 175 -16.08 9.37 5.10
N TYR A 176 -16.26 8.52 6.12
CA TYR A 176 -16.60 7.09 5.94
C TYR A 176 -17.94 6.87 5.23
N ALA A 177 -18.94 7.69 5.52
CA ALA A 177 -20.27 7.51 4.91
C ALA A 177 -20.23 7.72 3.38
N ARG A 178 -19.52 8.75 2.92
CA ARG A 178 -19.35 8.98 1.49
C ARG A 178 -18.38 7.97 0.88
N ALA A 179 -17.32 7.61 1.57
CA ALA A 179 -16.36 6.61 1.12
C ALA A 179 -17.05 5.27 0.81
N GLU A 180 -17.89 4.78 1.73
CA GLU A 180 -18.65 3.56 1.53
C GLU A 180 -19.62 3.65 0.34
N ALA A 181 -20.40 4.73 0.25
CA ALA A 181 -21.35 4.91 -0.84
C ALA A 181 -20.66 4.96 -2.23
N VAL A 182 -19.53 5.67 -2.33
CA VAL A 182 -18.77 5.81 -3.56
C VAL A 182 -18.07 4.50 -3.93
N GLY A 183 -17.47 3.81 -2.97
CA GLY A 183 -16.78 2.52 -3.19
C GLY A 183 -17.76 1.43 -3.63
N ARG A 184 -18.94 1.32 -2.97
CA ARG A 184 -20.00 0.39 -3.39
C ARG A 184 -20.45 0.67 -4.82
N ARG A 185 -20.58 1.94 -5.20
CA ARG A 185 -20.92 2.31 -6.58
C ARG A 185 -19.82 1.87 -7.57
N GLY A 186 -18.54 1.93 -7.21
CA GLY A 186 -17.45 1.40 -8.02
C GLY A 186 -17.60 -0.10 -8.27
N VAL A 187 -17.86 -0.89 -7.22
CA VAL A 187 -18.08 -2.35 -7.31
C VAL A 187 -19.36 -2.69 -8.11
N GLU A 188 -20.44 -1.90 -8.00
CA GLU A 188 -21.64 -2.09 -8.81
C GLU A 188 -21.37 -1.92 -10.32
N LEU A 189 -20.49 -0.99 -10.68
CA LEU A 189 -20.12 -0.75 -12.09
C LEU A 189 -19.15 -1.82 -12.61
N GLU A 190 -18.23 -2.28 -11.77
CA GLU A 190 -17.26 -3.31 -12.11
C GLU A 190 -16.97 -4.20 -10.88
N PRO A 191 -17.66 -5.33 -10.76
CA PRO A 191 -17.49 -6.25 -9.62
C PRO A 191 -16.06 -6.79 -9.45
N ARG A 192 -15.23 -6.74 -10.52
CA ARG A 192 -13.85 -7.18 -10.50
C ARG A 192 -12.87 -6.12 -9.99
N ASP A 193 -13.35 -4.90 -9.72
CA ASP A 193 -12.50 -3.81 -9.21
C ASP A 193 -12.09 -4.06 -7.76
N GLY A 194 -10.91 -4.66 -7.59
CA GLY A 194 -10.33 -4.97 -6.29
C GLY A 194 -10.05 -3.74 -5.44
N TRP A 195 -9.78 -2.58 -6.05
CA TRP A 195 -9.52 -1.35 -5.32
C TRP A 195 -10.79 -0.72 -4.73
N SER A 196 -11.90 -0.70 -5.47
CA SER A 196 -13.20 -0.27 -4.95
C SER A 196 -13.70 -1.19 -3.83
N GLN A 197 -13.51 -2.53 -3.97
CA GLN A 197 -13.81 -3.52 -2.93
C GLN A 197 -13.00 -3.22 -1.65
N HIS A 198 -11.71 -2.97 -1.78
CA HIS A 198 -10.76 -2.64 -0.73
C HIS A 198 -11.13 -1.35 0.01
N ALA A 199 -11.49 -0.28 -0.71
CA ALA A 199 -11.84 0.99 -0.09
C ALA A 199 -13.04 0.87 0.88
N VAL A 200 -14.05 0.05 0.51
CA VAL A 200 -15.18 -0.25 1.40
C VAL A 200 -14.75 -1.11 2.59
N ALA A 201 -13.84 -2.06 2.37
CA ALA A 201 -13.29 -2.86 3.47
C ALA A 201 -12.57 -1.97 4.50
N HIS A 202 -11.78 -0.99 4.06
CA HIS A 202 -11.17 -0.02 4.96
C HIS A 202 -12.18 0.73 5.83
N VAL A 203 -13.30 1.20 5.24
CA VAL A 203 -14.37 1.87 6.00
C VAL A 203 -14.90 0.98 7.11
N MET A 204 -15.19 -0.29 6.81
CA MET A 204 -15.73 -1.23 7.79
C MET A 204 -14.72 -1.56 8.89
N GLU A 205 -13.43 -1.62 8.55
CA GLU A 205 -12.35 -1.80 9.52
C GLU A 205 -12.25 -0.62 10.48
N MET A 206 -12.21 0.62 9.95
CA MET A 206 -12.08 1.83 10.76
C MET A 206 -13.29 2.07 11.66
N GLN A 207 -14.47 1.60 11.25
CA GLN A 207 -15.71 1.70 12.03
C GLN A 207 -15.97 0.48 12.94
N SER A 208 -15.04 -0.47 13.03
CA SER A 208 -15.19 -1.71 13.82
C SER A 208 -16.42 -2.56 13.42
N ARG A 209 -16.74 -2.60 12.12
CA ARG A 209 -17.86 -3.36 11.54
C ARG A 209 -17.38 -4.70 10.96
N GLN A 210 -16.68 -5.50 11.77
CA GLN A 210 -15.98 -6.71 11.31
C GLN A 210 -16.89 -7.75 10.67
N GLN A 211 -18.09 -7.99 11.23
CA GLN A 211 -19.04 -8.96 10.69
C GLN A 211 -19.56 -8.53 9.32
N GLU A 212 -19.85 -7.25 9.15
CA GLU A 212 -20.25 -6.69 7.86
C GLU A 212 -19.07 -6.73 6.86
N GLY A 213 -17.84 -6.46 7.33
CA GLY A 213 -16.63 -6.56 6.52
C GLY A 213 -16.40 -7.99 6.01
N ILE A 214 -16.57 -9.01 6.85
CA ILE A 214 -16.50 -10.41 6.44
C ILE A 214 -17.58 -10.71 5.39
N ALA A 215 -18.82 -10.28 5.63
CA ALA A 215 -19.92 -10.47 4.68
C ALA A 215 -19.65 -9.74 3.35
N TRP A 216 -19.09 -8.52 3.40
CA TRP A 216 -18.71 -7.73 2.23
C TRP A 216 -17.64 -8.44 1.39
N MET A 217 -16.55 -8.90 2.01
CA MET A 217 -15.45 -9.56 1.32
C MET A 217 -15.84 -10.93 0.75
N ARG A 218 -16.73 -11.67 1.43
CA ARG A 218 -17.22 -12.97 0.97
C ARG A 218 -18.41 -12.87 0.00
N GLY A 219 -19.11 -11.74 -0.01
CA GLY A 219 -20.32 -11.53 -0.85
C GLY A 219 -20.02 -11.24 -2.33
N ASN A 220 -18.79 -10.88 -2.65
CA ASN A 220 -18.29 -10.71 -4.01
C ASN A 220 -16.88 -11.28 -4.08
N ASP A 221 -16.64 -12.30 -4.88
CA ASP A 221 -15.34 -12.94 -5.12
C ASP A 221 -14.76 -12.63 -6.52
N ALA A 222 -15.48 -11.87 -7.33
CA ALA A 222 -15.07 -11.56 -8.71
C ALA A 222 -13.73 -10.79 -8.77
N TRP A 223 -13.39 -10.04 -7.70
CA TRP A 223 -12.11 -9.32 -7.57
C TRP A 223 -10.92 -10.24 -7.31
N ALA A 224 -11.13 -11.45 -6.76
CA ALA A 224 -10.04 -12.33 -6.33
C ALA A 224 -9.41 -13.12 -7.48
N GLY A 225 -10.19 -13.43 -8.51
CA GLY A 225 -9.70 -14.24 -9.64
C GLY A 225 -8.71 -13.46 -10.50
N ASP A 226 -7.50 -14.03 -10.72
CA ASP A 226 -6.48 -13.46 -11.59
C ASP A 226 -6.08 -12.01 -11.19
N SER A 227 -6.04 -11.74 -9.89
CA SER A 227 -5.75 -10.41 -9.34
C SER A 227 -4.37 -10.38 -8.68
N PHE A 228 -3.54 -9.43 -9.08
CA PHE A 228 -2.25 -9.15 -8.42
C PHE A 228 -2.42 -8.26 -7.15
N PHE A 229 -3.66 -7.96 -6.76
CA PHE A 229 -4.02 -7.25 -5.53
C PHE A 229 -4.80 -8.14 -4.54
N GLN A 230 -5.02 -9.41 -4.88
CA GLN A 230 -5.83 -10.31 -4.08
C GLN A 230 -5.28 -10.54 -2.66
N VAL A 231 -3.96 -10.65 -2.50
CA VAL A 231 -3.32 -10.90 -1.20
C VAL A 231 -3.71 -9.80 -0.21
N HIS A 232 -3.67 -8.54 -0.63
CA HIS A 232 -4.03 -7.40 0.20
C HIS A 232 -5.52 -7.41 0.60
N ASN A 233 -6.40 -7.75 -0.32
CA ASN A 233 -7.83 -7.88 0.00
C ASN A 233 -8.11 -9.05 0.96
N TRP A 234 -7.47 -10.21 0.78
CA TRP A 234 -7.53 -11.31 1.73
C TRP A 234 -6.92 -10.97 3.08
N TRP A 235 -5.90 -10.11 3.10
CA TRP A 235 -5.31 -9.58 4.33
C TRP A 235 -6.34 -8.78 5.14
N HIS A 236 -7.16 -7.92 4.52
CA HIS A 236 -8.25 -7.23 5.21
C HIS A 236 -9.28 -8.20 5.79
N LEU A 237 -9.63 -9.25 5.07
CA LEU A 237 -10.49 -10.29 5.61
C LEU A 237 -9.84 -10.98 6.83
N ALA A 238 -8.54 -11.26 6.77
CA ALA A 238 -7.81 -11.80 7.91
C ALA A 238 -7.76 -10.84 9.10
N LEU A 239 -7.67 -9.53 8.89
CA LEU A 239 -7.74 -8.53 9.96
C LEU A 239 -9.11 -8.54 10.66
N TYR A 240 -10.22 -8.71 9.95
CA TYR A 240 -11.54 -8.85 10.59
C TYR A 240 -11.61 -10.08 11.49
N HIS A 241 -11.17 -11.25 11.01
CA HIS A 241 -11.11 -12.45 11.82
C HIS A 241 -10.16 -12.30 13.02
N LEU A 242 -9.00 -11.64 12.78
CA LEU A 242 -8.05 -11.36 13.86
C LEU A 242 -8.66 -10.46 14.93
N GLU A 243 -9.38 -9.42 14.55
CA GLU A 243 -10.07 -8.50 15.48
C GLU A 243 -11.10 -9.24 16.33
N LEU A 244 -11.83 -10.20 15.74
CA LEU A 244 -12.79 -11.07 16.44
C LEU A 244 -12.13 -12.18 17.26
N GLY A 245 -10.80 -12.38 17.15
CA GLY A 245 -10.07 -13.43 17.87
C GLY A 245 -10.15 -14.81 17.20
N ASP A 246 -10.62 -14.91 15.98
CA ASP A 246 -10.70 -16.15 15.21
C ASP A 246 -9.34 -16.48 14.55
N ILE A 247 -8.39 -16.88 15.37
CA ILE A 247 -7.02 -17.19 14.93
C ILE A 247 -6.98 -18.34 13.91
N GLY A 248 -7.89 -19.30 14.04
CA GLY A 248 -7.98 -20.43 13.10
C GLY A 248 -8.28 -19.95 11.68
N ALA A 249 -9.25 -19.06 11.51
CA ALA A 249 -9.57 -18.47 10.22
C ALA A 249 -8.43 -17.58 9.67
N VAL A 250 -7.73 -16.83 10.53
CA VAL A 250 -6.57 -16.03 10.13
C VAL A 250 -5.46 -16.90 9.52
N LEU A 251 -5.11 -17.99 10.21
CA LEU A 251 -4.06 -18.90 9.74
C LEU A 251 -4.48 -19.64 8.47
N ALA A 252 -5.76 -20.04 8.38
CA ALA A 252 -6.29 -20.66 7.16
C ALA A 252 -6.23 -19.72 5.95
N LEU A 253 -6.59 -18.44 6.11
CA LEU A 253 -6.47 -17.43 5.06
C LEU A 253 -5.00 -17.19 4.67
N TYR A 254 -4.10 -17.11 5.65
CA TYR A 254 -2.67 -16.94 5.39
C TYR A 254 -2.08 -18.07 4.55
N ASP A 255 -2.41 -19.33 4.91
CA ASP A 255 -1.88 -20.51 4.22
C ASP A 255 -2.57 -20.77 2.87
N GLY A 256 -3.84 -20.40 2.76
CA GLY A 256 -4.71 -20.64 1.61
C GLY A 256 -4.72 -19.48 0.62
N GLU A 257 -5.76 -18.64 0.71
CA GLU A 257 -6.06 -17.60 -0.27
C GLU A 257 -4.97 -16.54 -0.40
N MET A 258 -4.37 -16.12 0.70
CA MET A 258 -3.25 -15.18 0.64
C MET A 258 -2.03 -15.83 -0.02
N GLY A 259 -1.68 -17.05 0.37
CA GLY A 259 -0.46 -17.72 -0.09
C GLY A 259 0.81 -16.89 0.10
N ALA A 260 0.74 -15.85 0.93
CA ALA A 260 1.66 -14.72 1.01
C ALA A 260 3.09 -15.12 1.38
N GLY A 261 3.27 -16.22 2.11
CA GLY A 261 4.60 -16.75 2.44
C GLY A 261 5.36 -17.31 1.24
N ARG A 262 4.73 -17.42 0.07
CA ARG A 262 5.32 -17.94 -1.16
C ARG A 262 5.51 -16.89 -2.26
N SER A 263 5.00 -15.68 -2.04
CA SER A 263 5.12 -14.58 -2.99
C SER A 263 6.49 -13.89 -2.90
N GLY A 264 7.03 -13.49 -4.07
CA GLY A 264 8.16 -12.58 -4.17
C GLY A 264 7.76 -11.12 -4.44
N VAL A 265 6.47 -10.84 -4.51
CA VAL A 265 5.95 -9.48 -4.71
C VAL A 265 6.05 -8.70 -3.41
N VAL A 266 6.64 -7.50 -3.45
CA VAL A 266 6.93 -6.70 -2.26
C VAL A 266 5.66 -6.38 -1.47
N LEU A 267 4.57 -6.01 -2.12
CA LEU A 267 3.30 -5.70 -1.43
C LEU A 267 2.73 -6.92 -0.70
N ASP A 268 2.84 -8.12 -1.26
CA ASP A 268 2.42 -9.36 -0.61
C ASP A 268 3.29 -9.68 0.61
N MET A 269 4.61 -9.47 0.49
CA MET A 269 5.55 -9.65 1.60
C MET A 269 5.30 -8.66 2.74
N VAL A 270 4.89 -7.42 2.43
CA VAL A 270 4.45 -6.42 3.41
C VAL A 270 3.25 -6.95 4.21
N ASP A 271 2.21 -7.41 3.52
CA ASP A 271 0.99 -7.91 4.15
C ASP A 271 1.24 -9.17 4.99
N ALA A 272 2.05 -10.11 4.47
CA ALA A 272 2.46 -11.29 5.21
C ALA A 272 3.21 -10.93 6.50
N SER A 273 4.20 -10.04 6.42
CA SER A 273 4.98 -9.58 7.58
C SER A 273 4.09 -8.89 8.61
N ALA A 274 3.20 -8.01 8.16
CA ALA A 274 2.29 -7.25 9.02
C ALA A 274 1.26 -8.14 9.73
N LEU A 275 0.74 -9.17 9.07
CA LEU A 275 -0.21 -10.10 9.67
C LEU A 275 0.45 -11.01 10.71
N LEU A 276 1.60 -11.60 10.35
CA LEU A 276 2.36 -12.44 11.29
C LEU A 276 2.85 -11.64 12.50
N TRP A 277 3.23 -10.36 12.31
CA TRP A 277 3.62 -9.50 13.43
C TRP A 277 2.47 -9.26 14.40
N ARG A 278 1.25 -9.02 13.91
CA ARG A 278 0.06 -8.87 14.75
C ARG A 278 -0.26 -10.16 15.55
N LEU A 279 -0.04 -11.32 14.94
CA LEU A 279 -0.15 -12.61 15.65
C LEU A 279 0.96 -12.76 16.70
N PHE A 280 2.19 -12.37 16.38
CA PHE A 280 3.34 -12.39 17.31
C PHE A 280 3.11 -11.49 18.52
N LEU A 281 2.56 -10.29 18.35
CA LEU A 281 2.17 -9.40 19.45
C LEU A 281 1.14 -10.06 20.40
N ARG A 282 0.28 -10.93 19.86
CA ARG A 282 -0.72 -11.68 20.65
C ARG A 282 -0.19 -12.99 21.27
N GLY A 283 1.09 -13.29 21.05
CA GLY A 283 1.71 -14.54 21.55
C GLY A 283 1.24 -15.79 20.83
N VAL A 284 0.74 -15.65 19.61
CA VAL A 284 0.31 -16.80 18.78
C VAL A 284 1.54 -17.44 18.16
N ASP A 285 1.68 -18.75 18.34
CA ASP A 285 2.67 -19.55 17.62
C ASP A 285 2.22 -19.72 16.16
N VAL A 286 3.02 -19.19 15.22
CA VAL A 286 2.76 -19.25 13.78
C VAL A 286 3.61 -20.32 13.09
N GLY A 287 4.37 -21.12 13.83
CA GLY A 287 5.24 -22.18 13.32
C GLY A 287 6.32 -21.61 12.40
N ASP A 288 6.56 -22.28 11.25
CA ASP A 288 7.60 -21.95 10.29
C ASP A 288 7.23 -20.84 9.29
N ARG A 289 6.05 -20.22 9.41
CA ARG A 289 5.58 -19.19 8.47
C ARG A 289 6.52 -18.00 8.35
N TRP A 290 7.20 -17.64 9.45
CA TRP A 290 8.22 -16.59 9.45
C TRP A 290 9.42 -16.91 8.54
N GLU A 291 9.81 -18.16 8.41
CA GLU A 291 10.98 -18.56 7.61
C GLU A 291 10.77 -18.28 6.13
N ALA A 292 9.56 -18.55 5.62
CA ALA A 292 9.23 -18.30 4.21
C ALA A 292 9.26 -16.79 3.90
N VAL A 293 8.65 -15.96 4.74
CA VAL A 293 8.63 -14.50 4.55
C VAL A 293 10.02 -13.90 4.69
N ALA A 294 10.81 -14.31 5.68
CA ALA A 294 12.19 -13.85 5.84
C ALA A 294 13.09 -14.27 4.68
N ALA A 295 12.88 -15.45 4.11
CA ALA A 295 13.60 -15.89 2.91
C ALA A 295 13.25 -15.01 1.70
N ALA A 296 11.97 -14.67 1.50
CA ALA A 296 11.53 -13.80 0.42
C ALA A 296 12.12 -12.38 0.54
N TRP A 297 12.21 -11.81 1.74
CA TRP A 297 12.86 -10.50 1.95
C TRP A 297 14.37 -10.50 1.74
N THR A 298 15.07 -11.61 1.97
CA THR A 298 16.54 -11.67 2.01
C THR A 298 17.23 -11.04 0.78
N PRO A 299 16.77 -11.24 -0.47
CA PRO A 299 17.45 -10.69 -1.65
C PRO A 299 17.43 -9.16 -1.74
N ILE A 300 16.39 -8.50 -1.20
CA ILE A 300 16.12 -7.08 -1.44
C ILE A 300 16.16 -6.21 -0.17
N ALA A 301 16.17 -6.81 1.01
CA ALA A 301 15.96 -6.14 2.29
C ALA A 301 17.01 -5.06 2.64
N THR A 302 18.20 -5.10 2.03
CA THR A 302 19.26 -4.10 2.26
C THR A 302 19.39 -3.09 1.13
N ALA A 303 18.39 -2.98 0.25
CA ALA A 303 18.40 -2.01 -0.84
C ALA A 303 18.22 -0.56 -0.33
N GLY A 304 17.58 -0.36 0.84
CA GLY A 304 17.31 0.97 1.40
C GLY A 304 16.45 1.84 0.48
N ALA A 305 15.57 1.21 -0.31
CA ALA A 305 14.83 1.86 -1.37
C ALA A 305 13.56 2.57 -0.88
N TYR A 306 12.90 1.98 0.13
CA TYR A 306 11.67 2.55 0.70
C TYR A 306 11.51 2.13 2.17
N ALA A 307 11.50 3.11 3.06
CA ALA A 307 11.51 2.91 4.51
C ALA A 307 10.33 2.09 5.05
N PHE A 308 9.17 2.16 4.40
CA PHE A 308 8.00 1.36 4.77
C PHE A 308 8.25 -0.13 4.54
N ASN A 309 8.82 -0.49 3.39
CA ASN A 309 9.18 -1.88 3.06
C ASN A 309 10.25 -2.40 4.01
N ASP A 310 11.27 -1.58 4.31
CA ASP A 310 12.36 -1.93 5.21
C ASP A 310 11.84 -2.32 6.60
N ALA A 311 10.86 -1.56 7.13
CA ALA A 311 10.24 -1.87 8.43
C ALA A 311 9.55 -3.25 8.43
N HIS A 312 8.90 -3.64 7.32
CA HIS A 312 8.26 -4.95 7.19
C HIS A 312 9.28 -6.09 7.03
N ALA A 313 10.40 -5.83 6.36
CA ALA A 313 11.52 -6.76 6.34
C ALA A 313 12.10 -7.00 7.74
N VAL A 314 12.22 -5.95 8.56
CA VAL A 314 12.63 -6.07 9.97
C VAL A 314 11.64 -6.91 10.76
N MET A 315 10.31 -6.77 10.58
CA MET A 315 9.32 -7.64 11.23
C MET A 315 9.57 -9.11 10.91
N ALA A 316 9.79 -9.43 9.62
CA ALA A 316 10.03 -10.80 9.17
C ALA A 316 11.32 -11.38 9.76
N PHE A 317 12.42 -10.62 9.79
CA PHE A 317 13.68 -11.08 10.35
C PHE A 317 13.63 -11.23 11.88
N VAL A 318 12.95 -10.32 12.58
CA VAL A 318 12.74 -10.44 14.02
C VAL A 318 11.87 -11.66 14.33
N GLY A 319 10.75 -11.85 13.63
CA GLY A 319 9.85 -12.97 13.85
C GLY A 319 10.49 -14.33 13.59
N SER A 320 11.41 -14.42 12.59
CA SER A 320 12.20 -15.64 12.31
C SER A 320 13.46 -15.79 13.18
N GLY A 321 13.72 -14.89 14.14
CA GLY A 321 14.94 -14.92 14.95
C GLY A 321 16.22 -14.50 14.25
N ARG A 322 16.15 -14.02 13.00
CA ARG A 322 17.30 -13.56 12.20
C ARG A 322 17.72 -12.14 12.55
N LEU A 323 18.02 -11.87 13.83
CA LEU A 323 18.31 -10.51 14.33
C LEU A 323 19.52 -9.86 13.64
N ALA A 324 20.49 -10.63 13.16
CA ALA A 324 21.61 -10.10 12.38
C ALA A 324 21.13 -9.49 11.04
N SER A 325 20.18 -10.13 10.35
CA SER A 325 19.57 -9.60 9.13
C SER A 325 18.76 -8.34 9.41
N ALA A 326 18.00 -8.31 10.52
CA ALA A 326 17.28 -7.10 10.94
C ALA A 326 18.24 -5.91 11.17
N ARG A 327 19.40 -6.15 11.82
CA ARG A 327 20.43 -5.11 12.00
C ARG A 327 21.04 -4.68 10.66
N ALA A 328 21.19 -5.57 9.69
CA ALA A 328 21.69 -5.23 8.36
C ALA A 328 20.72 -4.30 7.60
N VAL A 329 19.41 -4.52 7.73
CA VAL A 329 18.39 -3.60 7.18
C VAL A 329 18.51 -2.22 7.84
N ILE A 330 18.64 -2.14 9.16
CA ILE A 330 18.79 -0.86 9.88
C ILE A 330 20.07 -0.14 9.43
N ALA A 331 21.17 -0.86 9.24
CA ALA A 331 22.41 -0.26 8.73
C ALA A 331 22.23 0.28 7.28
N ALA A 332 21.47 -0.41 6.44
CA ALA A 332 21.12 0.09 5.10
C ALA A 332 20.25 1.36 5.18
N GLN A 333 19.30 1.41 6.10
CA GLN A 333 18.49 2.61 6.37
C GLN A 333 19.35 3.79 6.87
N GLU A 334 20.32 3.53 7.76
CA GLU A 334 21.27 4.56 8.22
C GLU A 334 22.09 5.16 7.06
N ALA A 335 22.48 4.32 6.11
CA ALA A 335 23.13 4.80 4.88
C ALA A 335 22.15 5.56 3.97
N ALA A 336 20.89 5.12 3.87
CA ALA A 336 19.86 5.75 3.04
C ALA A 336 19.50 7.17 3.51
N VAL A 337 19.64 7.49 4.80
CA VAL A 337 19.43 8.86 5.33
C VAL A 337 20.37 9.89 4.69
N ALA A 338 21.57 9.49 4.30
CA ALA A 338 22.53 10.35 3.62
C ALA A 338 22.41 10.33 2.08
N ALA A 339 21.53 9.47 1.53
CA ALA A 339 21.33 9.36 0.10
C ALA A 339 20.43 10.49 -0.46
N PRO A 340 20.52 10.82 -1.76
CA PRO A 340 19.58 11.75 -2.37
C PRO A 340 18.18 11.13 -2.48
N GLY A 341 17.15 12.01 -2.54
CA GLY A 341 15.77 11.62 -2.73
C GLY A 341 14.92 11.63 -1.45
N ASP A 342 13.61 11.46 -1.63
CA ASP A 342 12.64 11.65 -0.55
C ASP A 342 12.68 10.52 0.48
N ASN A 343 13.15 9.32 0.09
CA ASN A 343 13.30 8.19 1.02
C ASN A 343 14.27 8.49 2.17
N ALA A 344 15.24 9.37 1.98
CA ALA A 344 16.11 9.84 3.07
C ALA A 344 15.28 10.48 4.20
N GLY A 345 14.29 11.31 3.83
CA GLY A 345 13.36 11.93 4.78
C GLY A 345 12.43 10.89 5.42
N PHE A 346 11.81 9.99 4.64
CA PHE A 346 10.95 8.92 5.15
C PHE A 346 11.67 8.05 6.17
N THR A 347 12.94 7.73 5.87
CA THR A 347 13.80 6.93 6.74
C THR A 347 14.19 7.68 8.01
N ALA A 348 14.66 8.92 7.89
CA ALA A 348 15.13 9.72 9.02
C ALA A 348 14.01 10.09 10.00
N GLU A 349 12.83 10.46 9.47
CA GLU A 349 11.71 10.95 10.29
C GLU A 349 10.94 9.80 10.96
N VAL A 350 10.79 8.64 10.29
CA VAL A 350 9.93 7.55 10.76
C VAL A 350 10.62 6.19 10.69
N GLY A 351 11.15 5.81 9.52
CA GLY A 351 11.57 4.44 9.23
C GLY A 351 12.58 3.87 10.20
N LEU A 352 13.63 4.62 10.52
CA LEU A 352 14.68 4.18 11.47
C LEU A 352 14.12 3.92 12.87
N ALA A 353 13.30 4.81 13.40
CA ALA A 353 12.72 4.65 14.73
C ALA A 353 11.79 3.43 14.77
N VAL A 354 10.97 3.22 13.72
CA VAL A 354 10.10 2.04 13.63
C VAL A 354 10.94 0.77 13.58
N SER A 355 11.93 0.68 12.71
CA SER A 355 12.78 -0.51 12.56
C SER A 355 13.57 -0.82 13.83
N ARG A 356 14.13 0.19 14.49
CA ARG A 356 14.82 0.03 15.78
C ARG A 356 13.88 -0.42 16.89
N GLY A 357 12.66 0.11 16.93
CA GLY A 357 11.61 -0.31 17.85
C GLY A 357 11.20 -1.77 17.67
N LEU A 358 11.02 -2.20 16.41
CA LEU A 358 10.71 -3.60 16.08
C LEU A 358 11.84 -4.55 16.48
N LEU A 359 13.11 -4.19 16.21
CA LEU A 359 14.26 -4.96 16.64
C LEU A 359 14.34 -5.05 18.17
N ALA A 360 14.19 -3.93 18.89
CA ALA A 360 14.19 -3.87 20.33
C ALA A 360 13.06 -4.74 20.93
N PHE A 361 11.89 -4.79 20.28
CA PHE A 361 10.80 -5.68 20.70
C PHE A 361 11.21 -7.17 20.61
N GLY A 362 11.88 -7.55 19.53
CA GLY A 362 12.42 -8.91 19.38
C GLY A 362 13.53 -9.25 20.38
N GLU A 363 14.28 -8.27 20.81
CA GLU A 363 15.34 -8.39 21.83
C GLU A 363 14.76 -8.39 23.28
N GLY A 364 13.47 -8.11 23.46
CA GLY A 364 12.80 -7.99 24.75
C GLY A 364 13.08 -6.66 25.46
N ASP A 365 13.72 -5.70 24.82
CA ASP A 365 13.96 -4.36 25.35
C ASP A 365 12.76 -3.43 25.13
N HIS A 366 11.70 -3.68 25.91
CA HIS A 366 10.44 -2.96 25.78
C HIS A 366 10.55 -1.46 26.14
N ALA A 367 11.49 -1.09 27.02
CA ALA A 367 11.76 0.31 27.34
C ALA A 367 12.30 1.06 26.11
N ARG A 368 13.18 0.43 25.35
CA ARG A 368 13.69 0.97 24.09
C ARG A 368 12.59 1.06 23.01
N VAL A 369 11.70 0.07 22.92
CA VAL A 369 10.52 0.16 22.03
C VAL A 369 9.72 1.41 22.30
N VAL A 370 9.43 1.70 23.60
CA VAL A 370 8.70 2.90 23.99
C VAL A 370 9.46 4.16 23.61
N ALA A 371 10.77 4.21 23.83
CA ALA A 371 11.60 5.37 23.48
C ALA A 371 11.60 5.66 21.97
N GLU A 372 11.69 4.62 21.14
CA GLU A 372 11.72 4.75 19.67
C GLU A 372 10.32 5.10 19.10
N LEU A 373 9.27 4.40 19.49
CA LEU A 373 7.97 4.49 18.81
C LEU A 373 7.09 5.65 19.29
N ARG A 374 7.19 6.04 20.57
CA ARG A 374 6.30 7.06 21.17
C ARG A 374 6.36 8.40 20.43
N GLY A 375 7.56 8.81 19.98
CA GLY A 375 7.76 10.08 19.31
C GLY A 375 7.29 10.13 17.86
N VAL A 376 7.31 8.97 17.17
CA VAL A 376 7.05 8.93 15.72
C VAL A 376 5.61 8.54 15.36
N ARG A 377 4.82 7.98 16.29
CA ARG A 377 3.47 7.50 16.01
C ARG A 377 2.54 8.59 15.42
N SER A 378 2.69 9.84 15.84
CA SER A 378 1.87 10.96 15.35
C SER A 378 2.24 11.42 13.93
N ILE A 379 3.44 11.10 13.47
CA ILE A 379 3.95 11.45 12.14
C ILE A 379 4.19 10.20 11.27
N ALA A 380 3.75 9.03 11.71
CA ALA A 380 3.99 7.75 11.03
C ALA A 380 3.47 7.73 9.58
N HIS A 381 2.45 8.55 9.25
CA HIS A 381 1.98 8.67 7.87
C HIS A 381 3.06 9.14 6.89
N ARG A 382 4.12 9.83 7.34
CA ARG A 382 5.16 10.40 6.47
C ARG A 382 6.02 9.37 5.75
N PHE A 383 6.00 8.10 6.18
CA PHE A 383 6.67 7.02 5.45
C PHE A 383 5.70 6.13 4.65
N GLY A 384 4.45 6.59 4.46
CA GLY A 384 3.43 5.89 3.69
C GLY A 384 2.57 4.93 4.50
N GLY A 385 1.87 4.06 3.79
CA GLY A 385 0.91 3.11 4.35
C GLY A 385 -0.45 3.73 4.68
N SER A 386 -1.47 2.90 4.82
CA SER A 386 -2.82 3.27 5.25
C SER A 386 -2.95 3.33 6.78
N HIS A 387 -4.07 3.84 7.27
CA HIS A 387 -4.42 3.77 8.69
C HIS A 387 -4.37 2.33 9.23
N ALA A 388 -4.90 1.35 8.48
CA ALA A 388 -4.90 -0.05 8.84
C ALA A 388 -3.48 -0.64 8.94
N GLN A 389 -2.59 -0.26 8.00
CA GLN A 389 -1.21 -0.72 8.00
C GLN A 389 -0.40 -0.10 9.15
N ARG A 390 -0.50 1.22 9.35
CA ARG A 390 0.23 1.94 10.41
C ARG A 390 -0.21 1.58 11.83
N ASP A 391 -1.41 1.03 12.03
CA ASP A 391 -1.92 0.60 13.33
C ASP A 391 -0.97 -0.39 14.05
N VAL A 392 -0.15 -1.12 13.31
CA VAL A 392 0.85 -2.04 13.87
C VAL A 392 1.88 -1.33 14.75
N ILE A 393 2.17 -0.05 14.50
CA ILE A 393 3.09 0.76 15.31
C ILE A 393 2.48 1.02 16.69
N ASP A 394 1.21 1.46 16.73
CA ASP A 394 0.48 1.67 17.98
C ASP A 394 0.31 0.34 18.76
N LEU A 395 -0.01 -0.76 18.08
CA LEU A 395 -0.14 -2.08 18.70
C LEU A 395 1.19 -2.57 19.30
N THR A 396 2.30 -2.36 18.60
CA THR A 396 3.64 -2.71 19.10
C THR A 396 4.00 -1.89 20.35
N LEU A 397 3.71 -0.58 20.33
CA LEU A 397 3.95 0.29 21.49
C LEU A 397 3.08 -0.08 22.70
N ILE A 398 1.78 -0.35 22.48
CA ILE A 398 0.87 -0.82 23.56
C ILE A 398 1.39 -2.12 24.16
N GLU A 399 1.75 -3.09 23.34
CA GLU A 399 2.25 -4.37 23.81
C GLU A 399 3.56 -4.24 24.57
N ALA A 400 4.47 -3.37 24.14
CA ALA A 400 5.70 -3.06 24.86
C ALA A 400 5.43 -2.43 26.24
N ALA A 401 4.50 -1.47 26.32
CA ALA A 401 4.11 -0.87 27.59
C ALA A 401 3.50 -1.91 28.57
N LEU A 402 2.67 -2.82 28.04
CA LEU A 402 2.10 -3.92 28.83
C LEU A 402 3.19 -4.88 29.34
N ARG A 403 4.14 -5.27 28.50
CA ARG A 403 5.22 -6.23 28.86
C ARG A 403 6.28 -5.62 29.76
N SER A 404 6.51 -4.31 29.67
CA SER A 404 7.43 -3.62 30.59
C SER A 404 6.85 -3.36 31.97
N GLY A 405 5.54 -3.61 32.17
CA GLY A 405 4.86 -3.29 33.42
C GLY A 405 4.58 -1.79 33.61
N ASP A 406 4.75 -0.95 32.58
CA ASP A 406 4.38 0.48 32.63
C ASP A 406 2.86 0.62 32.51
N GLY A 407 2.18 0.34 33.62
CA GLY A 407 0.72 0.37 33.69
C GLY A 407 0.12 1.73 33.38
N ALA A 408 0.81 2.81 33.71
CA ALA A 408 0.34 4.19 33.44
C ALA A 408 0.35 4.49 31.94
N LEU A 409 1.45 4.17 31.25
CA LEU A 409 1.56 4.36 29.81
C LEU A 409 0.61 3.42 29.06
N ALA A 410 0.55 2.14 29.46
CA ALA A 410 -0.35 1.16 28.86
C ALA A 410 -1.82 1.64 28.95
N ALA A 411 -2.24 2.12 30.13
CA ALA A 411 -3.59 2.66 30.34
C ALA A 411 -3.90 3.85 29.43
N ALA A 412 -2.95 4.78 29.31
CA ALA A 412 -3.12 5.97 28.47
C ALA A 412 -3.26 5.58 26.98
N LEU A 413 -2.36 4.72 26.46
CA LEU A 413 -2.37 4.29 25.06
C LEU A 413 -3.62 3.47 24.71
N VAL A 414 -4.06 2.60 25.63
CA VAL A 414 -5.28 1.80 25.45
C VAL A 414 -6.52 2.68 25.49
N ALA A 415 -6.57 3.73 26.36
CA ALA A 415 -7.67 4.70 26.38
C ALA A 415 -7.77 5.46 25.06
N GLU A 416 -6.64 5.95 24.50
CA GLU A 416 -6.61 6.60 23.20
C GLU A 416 -7.11 5.69 22.08
N ARG A 417 -6.74 4.40 22.09
CA ARG A 417 -7.22 3.41 21.12
C ARG A 417 -8.72 3.16 21.28
N ALA A 418 -9.19 2.98 22.51
CA ALA A 418 -10.60 2.72 22.80
C ALA A 418 -11.50 3.91 22.41
N ASP A 419 -11.03 5.14 22.54
CA ASP A 419 -11.74 6.33 22.09
C ASP A 419 -11.92 6.35 20.56
N ARG A 420 -10.89 5.99 19.80
CA ARG A 420 -10.94 5.93 18.35
C ARG A 420 -11.69 4.70 17.81
N ARG A 421 -11.63 3.57 18.52
CA ARG A 421 -12.18 2.25 18.13
C ARG A 421 -12.93 1.63 19.30
N HIS A 422 -13.95 2.33 19.81
CA HIS A 422 -14.66 1.97 21.05
C HIS A 422 -15.40 0.63 20.96
N GLU A 423 -15.90 0.23 19.78
CA GLU A 423 -16.58 -1.05 19.57
C GLU A 423 -15.64 -2.21 19.21
N SER A 424 -14.31 -1.95 19.11
CA SER A 424 -13.32 -2.95 18.75
C SER A 424 -13.16 -4.02 19.85
N PRO A 425 -13.34 -5.31 19.53
CA PRO A 425 -13.09 -6.41 20.47
C PRO A 425 -11.65 -6.44 20.99
N LEU A 426 -10.67 -6.07 20.16
CA LEU A 426 -9.27 -5.94 20.57
C LEU A 426 -9.08 -4.80 21.56
N SER A 427 -9.70 -3.63 21.33
CA SER A 427 -9.64 -2.52 22.29
C SER A 427 -10.19 -2.94 23.65
N GLN A 428 -11.32 -3.66 23.68
CA GLN A 428 -11.90 -4.19 24.91
C GLN A 428 -10.99 -5.24 25.57
N LEU A 429 -10.31 -6.10 24.80
CA LEU A 429 -9.31 -7.04 25.33
C LEU A 429 -8.15 -6.30 25.99
N LEU A 430 -7.61 -5.27 25.34
CA LEU A 430 -6.51 -4.46 25.86
C LEU A 430 -6.89 -3.72 27.14
N VAL A 431 -8.11 -3.18 27.24
CA VAL A 431 -8.65 -2.58 28.48
C VAL A 431 -8.64 -3.58 29.62
N ARG A 432 -9.10 -4.82 29.40
CA ARG A 432 -9.06 -5.89 30.43
C ARG A 432 -7.63 -6.24 30.84
N ARG A 433 -6.68 -6.28 29.89
CA ARG A 433 -5.26 -6.56 30.20
C ARG A 433 -4.64 -5.47 31.08
N VAL A 434 -4.93 -4.19 30.77
CA VAL A 434 -4.48 -3.07 31.62
C VAL A 434 -5.07 -3.16 33.03
N ALA A 435 -6.35 -3.45 33.17
CA ALA A 435 -6.99 -3.62 34.47
C ALA A 435 -6.35 -4.76 35.29
N ALA A 436 -5.96 -5.86 34.66
CA ALA A 436 -5.27 -6.98 35.31
C ALA A 436 -3.86 -6.58 35.78
N LEU A 437 -3.12 -5.74 35.06
CA LEU A 437 -1.83 -5.22 35.53
C LEU A 437 -1.98 -4.36 36.80
N ALA A 438 -3.00 -3.51 36.86
CA ALA A 438 -3.24 -2.64 38.01
C ALA A 438 -3.61 -3.40 39.28
N VAL A 439 -4.10 -4.64 39.16
CA VAL A 439 -4.40 -5.52 40.33
C VAL A 439 -3.15 -6.28 40.78
N ALA A 440 -2.18 -6.51 39.90
CA ALA A 440 -0.95 -7.25 40.18
C ALA A 440 0.19 -6.37 40.71
N ALA A 441 0.08 -5.06 40.62
CA ALA A 441 1.03 -4.05 41.13
C ALA A 441 0.63 -3.57 42.52
#